data_ce551ad5758fb6d6c5c5884a13895cc5
#
_entry.id   ce551ad5758fb6d6c5c5884a13895cc5
#
_cell.length_a   1.000
_cell.length_b   1.000
_cell.length_c   1.000
_cell.angle_alpha   90.00
_cell.angle_beta   90.00
_cell.angle_gamma   90.00
#
_symmetry.space_group_name_H-M   'P 1'
#
loop_
_entity.id
_entity.type
_entity.pdbx_description
1 polymer ?
#
loop_
_entity_poly.entity_id
_entity_poly.type
_entity_poly.pdbx_seq_one_letter_code
_entity_poly.pdbx_strand_id
1 'polypeptide(L)'
;MGLGSTGLGSRRTGLLVSVALVAALAGCGRSVADADRPIPTAAATAALSPFCAAAQDNANALRPLNGFAQRGVVPPDQLEPTVDAVRHSGIELLAAAPSDIRSDVQIVVDALDAQLDALVRANGDISAVERDTAASATAAASGAVAASQRVSAYITRTCNGFGGS
;
A
#
# COMPACT_ATOMS: atom_id res chain seq x y z
N MET A 1 43.84 36.59 -13.98
CA MET A 1 44.77 35.50 -14.24
C MET A 1 44.34 34.33 -13.34
N GLY A 2 43.83 33.18 -13.74
CA GLY A 2 44.00 32.43 -14.93
C GLY A 2 42.80 31.46 -15.12
N LEU A 3 42.58 31.18 -16.34
CA LEU A 3 41.64 30.28 -16.95
C LEU A 3 41.99 28.79 -16.64
N GLY A 4 40.94 27.96 -16.50
CA GLY A 4 41.10 26.51 -16.39
C GLY A 4 39.79 25.80 -16.78
N SER A 5 39.47 25.86 -18.06
CA SER A 5 38.48 25.04 -18.74
C SER A 5 39.03 23.64 -18.99
N THR A 6 38.30 22.57 -18.62
CA THR A 6 38.38 21.29 -19.34
C THR A 6 37.08 20.53 -19.15
N GLY A 7 36.31 20.50 -20.23
CA GLY A 7 35.20 19.60 -20.42
C GLY A 7 35.70 18.17 -20.69
N LEU A 8 34.99 17.18 -20.17
CA LEU A 8 35.06 15.81 -20.71
C LEU A 8 33.64 15.32 -20.91
N GLY A 9 33.31 15.13 -22.17
CA GLY A 9 32.08 14.56 -22.64
C GLY A 9 31.92 13.10 -22.22
N SER A 10 30.82 12.78 -21.58
CA SER A 10 30.41 11.41 -21.32
C SER A 10 29.63 10.88 -22.53
N ARG A 11 30.24 9.97 -23.24
CA ARG A 11 29.67 9.21 -24.37
C ARG A 11 28.51 8.35 -23.85
N ARG A 12 27.31 8.68 -24.30
CA ARG A 12 26.14 7.82 -24.15
C ARG A 12 26.28 6.64 -25.12
N THR A 13 26.68 5.48 -24.60
CA THR A 13 26.63 4.21 -25.32
C THR A 13 25.19 3.68 -25.22
N GLY A 14 24.42 3.86 -26.26
CA GLY A 14 23.08 3.29 -26.39
C GLY A 14 23.19 1.77 -26.59
N LEU A 15 22.72 1.02 -25.63
CA LEU A 15 22.52 -0.43 -25.76
C LEU A 15 21.11 -0.66 -26.29
N LEU A 16 21.01 -0.89 -27.60
CA LEU A 16 19.77 -1.34 -28.26
C LEU A 16 19.59 -2.83 -27.92
N VAL A 17 18.72 -3.12 -26.97
CA VAL A 17 18.24 -4.48 -26.73
C VAL A 17 17.08 -4.75 -27.67
N SER A 18 17.34 -5.47 -28.74
CA SER A 18 16.32 -5.99 -29.66
C SER A 18 15.58 -7.13 -28.99
N VAL A 19 14.33 -6.90 -28.61
CA VAL A 19 13.42 -7.97 -28.14
C VAL A 19 12.81 -8.63 -29.38
N ALA A 20 13.27 -9.85 -29.67
CA ALA A 20 12.65 -10.70 -30.69
C ALA A 20 11.34 -11.29 -30.14
N LEU A 21 10.23 -10.87 -30.74
CA LEU A 21 8.89 -11.36 -30.44
C LEU A 21 8.70 -12.71 -31.18
N VAL A 22 8.83 -13.84 -30.46
CA VAL A 22 8.46 -15.16 -30.99
C VAL A 22 6.99 -15.40 -30.70
N ALA A 23 6.13 -15.22 -31.69
CA ALA A 23 4.73 -15.61 -31.64
C ALA A 23 4.62 -17.13 -31.86
N ALA A 24 4.46 -17.90 -30.79
CA ALA A 24 4.08 -19.31 -30.87
C ALA A 24 2.54 -19.41 -30.93
N LEU A 25 2.00 -19.57 -32.13
CA LEU A 25 0.62 -19.97 -32.36
C LEU A 25 0.49 -21.48 -32.07
N ALA A 26 0.21 -21.84 -30.81
CA ALA A 26 -0.20 -23.19 -30.47
C ALA A 26 -1.71 -23.33 -30.72
N GLY A 27 -2.07 -24.06 -31.76
CA GLY A 27 -3.44 -24.34 -32.17
C GLY A 27 -4.19 -25.13 -31.10
N CYS A 28 -5.32 -24.60 -30.62
CA CYS A 28 -6.29 -25.30 -29.80
C CYS A 28 -7.10 -26.28 -30.67
N GLY A 29 -6.58 -27.49 -30.83
CA GLY A 29 -7.38 -28.63 -31.27
C GLY A 29 -8.20 -29.14 -30.10
N ARG A 30 -9.46 -28.71 -29.95
CA ARG A 30 -10.43 -29.34 -29.05
C ARG A 30 -10.91 -30.63 -29.72
N SER A 31 -10.45 -31.79 -29.27
CA SER A 31 -11.08 -33.04 -29.60
C SER A 31 -12.40 -33.18 -28.82
N VAL A 32 -13.48 -33.46 -29.54
CA VAL A 32 -14.86 -33.60 -29.05
C VAL A 32 -15.10 -34.87 -28.21
N ALA A 33 -14.05 -35.54 -27.73
CA ALA A 33 -14.14 -36.84 -27.04
C ALA A 33 -14.15 -36.74 -25.51
N ASP A 34 -14.20 -35.53 -24.91
CA ASP A 34 -14.13 -35.35 -23.44
C ASP A 34 -15.46 -34.76 -22.86
N ALA A 35 -16.60 -35.21 -23.40
CA ALA A 35 -17.92 -34.73 -22.92
C ALA A 35 -18.28 -35.25 -21.49
N ASP A 36 -17.53 -36.20 -20.94
CA ASP A 36 -17.77 -36.81 -19.61
C ASP A 36 -16.78 -36.37 -18.53
N ARG A 37 -15.95 -35.37 -18.80
CA ARG A 37 -15.10 -34.81 -17.74
C ARG A 37 -15.93 -33.87 -16.91
N PRO A 38 -16.10 -34.10 -15.57
CA PRO A 38 -16.76 -33.14 -14.71
C PRO A 38 -16.09 -31.80 -14.87
N ILE A 39 -16.86 -30.78 -15.27
CA ILE A 39 -16.41 -29.39 -15.32
C ILE A 39 -15.78 -29.12 -13.94
N PRO A 40 -14.49 -28.74 -13.85
CA PRO A 40 -13.93 -28.37 -12.55
C PRO A 40 -14.81 -27.26 -12.01
N THR A 41 -15.58 -27.59 -10.97
CA THR A 41 -16.37 -26.62 -10.20
C THR A 41 -15.40 -25.51 -9.90
N ALA A 42 -15.74 -24.28 -10.35
CA ALA A 42 -14.89 -23.10 -10.15
C ALA A 42 -14.32 -23.17 -8.74
N ALA A 43 -13.00 -23.20 -8.62
CA ALA A 43 -12.34 -23.32 -7.33
C ALA A 43 -12.97 -22.25 -6.45
N ALA A 44 -13.66 -22.68 -5.39
CA ALA A 44 -14.30 -21.75 -4.46
C ALA A 44 -13.21 -20.76 -4.08
N THR A 45 -13.38 -19.49 -4.41
CA THR A 45 -12.43 -18.43 -4.07
C THR A 45 -12.28 -18.53 -2.56
N ALA A 46 -11.13 -18.98 -2.08
CA ALA A 46 -10.90 -19.17 -0.66
C ALA A 46 -11.22 -17.84 0.02
N ALA A 47 -12.20 -17.84 0.93
CA ALA A 47 -12.58 -16.65 1.65
C ALA A 47 -11.33 -16.10 2.36
N LEU A 48 -11.09 -14.79 2.23
CA LEU A 48 -10.00 -14.14 2.96
C LEU A 48 -10.14 -14.39 4.46
N SER A 49 -9.02 -14.57 5.16
CA SER A 49 -9.09 -14.60 6.62
C SER A 49 -9.67 -13.26 7.14
N PRO A 50 -10.33 -13.23 8.32
CA PRO A 50 -10.87 -11.98 8.87
C PRO A 50 -9.83 -10.85 8.94
N PHE A 51 -8.59 -11.18 9.29
CA PHE A 51 -7.50 -10.21 9.31
C PHE A 51 -7.16 -9.69 7.91
N CYS A 52 -7.12 -10.57 6.92
CA CYS A 52 -6.82 -10.15 5.54
C CYS A 52 -7.94 -9.29 4.95
N ALA A 53 -9.19 -9.58 5.27
CA ALA A 53 -10.33 -8.74 4.87
C ALA A 53 -10.22 -7.35 5.52
N ALA A 54 -10.02 -7.28 6.85
CA ALA A 54 -9.85 -6.02 7.57
C ALA A 54 -8.64 -5.22 7.08
N ALA A 55 -7.52 -5.88 6.73
CA ALA A 55 -6.35 -5.21 6.16
C ALA A 55 -6.65 -4.60 4.78
N GLN A 56 -7.45 -5.28 3.97
CA GLN A 56 -7.92 -4.74 2.68
C GLN A 56 -8.84 -3.54 2.87
N ASP A 57 -9.78 -3.62 3.80
CA ASP A 57 -10.72 -2.53 4.10
C ASP A 57 -9.97 -1.30 4.63
N ASN A 58 -8.98 -1.50 5.50
CA ASN A 58 -8.11 -0.42 5.98
C ASN A 58 -7.31 0.21 4.82
N ALA A 59 -6.74 -0.59 3.92
CA ALA A 59 -6.05 -0.06 2.74
C ALA A 59 -6.98 0.75 1.83
N ASN A 60 -8.24 0.32 1.68
CA ASN A 60 -9.26 1.05 0.93
C ASN A 60 -9.65 2.37 1.60
N ALA A 61 -9.80 2.38 2.93
CA ALA A 61 -10.10 3.59 3.70
C ALA A 61 -8.96 4.64 3.63
N LEU A 62 -7.71 4.19 3.55
CA LEU A 62 -6.53 5.07 3.40
C LEU A 62 -6.36 5.65 1.99
N ARG A 63 -6.97 5.05 0.98
CA ARG A 63 -6.78 5.45 -0.43
C ARG A 63 -7.13 6.92 -0.71
N PRO A 64 -8.25 7.50 -0.19
CA PRO A 64 -8.53 8.93 -0.36
C PRO A 64 -7.43 9.83 0.21
N LEU A 65 -6.88 9.51 1.40
CA LEU A 65 -5.79 10.27 2.02
C LEU A 65 -4.55 10.31 1.12
N ASN A 66 -4.19 9.19 0.50
CA ASN A 66 -3.07 9.15 -0.46
C ASN A 66 -3.31 10.06 -1.67
N GLY A 67 -4.55 10.16 -2.14
CA GLY A 67 -4.94 11.09 -3.20
C GLY A 67 -4.89 12.56 -2.75
N PHE A 68 -5.24 12.86 -1.50
CA PHE A 68 -5.14 14.20 -0.93
C PHE A 68 -3.70 14.60 -0.64
N ALA A 69 -2.83 13.67 -0.23
CA ALA A 69 -1.42 13.93 0.03
C ALA A 69 -0.72 14.57 -1.18
N GLN A 70 -1.05 14.14 -2.39
CA GLN A 70 -0.51 14.73 -3.62
C GLN A 70 -0.96 16.19 -3.84
N ARG A 71 -2.06 16.61 -3.25
CA ARG A 71 -2.60 17.99 -3.33
C ARG A 71 -2.22 18.85 -2.13
N GLY A 72 -1.65 18.24 -1.09
CA GLY A 72 -1.24 18.91 0.14
C GLY A 72 -2.39 19.30 1.08
N VAL A 73 -3.64 18.97 0.71
CA VAL A 73 -4.82 19.37 1.51
C VAL A 73 -5.97 18.38 1.35
N VAL A 74 -6.69 18.12 2.44
CA VAL A 74 -7.98 17.43 2.46
C VAL A 74 -9.08 18.49 2.42
N PRO A 75 -10.04 18.43 1.48
CA PRO A 75 -11.17 19.37 1.44
C PRO A 75 -11.96 19.34 2.76
N PRO A 76 -12.45 20.49 3.27
CA PRO A 76 -13.13 20.56 4.56
C PRO A 76 -14.38 19.67 4.67
N ASP A 77 -15.12 19.52 3.58
CA ASP A 77 -16.29 18.64 3.48
C ASP A 77 -15.96 17.16 3.47
N GLN A 78 -14.70 16.80 3.21
CA GLN A 78 -14.22 15.42 3.16
C GLN A 78 -13.32 15.05 4.35
N LEU A 79 -12.92 16.03 5.16
CA LEU A 79 -11.99 15.80 6.27
C LEU A 79 -12.59 14.82 7.31
N GLU A 80 -13.72 15.19 7.89
CA GLU A 80 -14.38 14.39 8.94
C GLU A 80 -14.74 12.99 8.44
N PRO A 81 -15.49 12.80 7.32
CA PRO A 81 -15.85 11.47 6.87
C PRO A 81 -14.62 10.60 6.49
N THR A 82 -13.53 11.20 5.99
CA THR A 82 -12.31 10.45 5.68
C THR A 82 -11.59 10.00 6.96
N VAL A 83 -11.49 10.89 7.96
CA VAL A 83 -10.87 10.57 9.26
C VAL A 83 -11.64 9.45 9.95
N ASP A 84 -12.97 9.55 10.00
CA ASP A 84 -13.84 8.56 10.63
C ASP A 84 -13.74 7.19 9.95
N ALA A 85 -13.73 7.16 8.62
CA ALA A 85 -13.58 5.90 7.88
C ALA A 85 -12.24 5.22 8.17
N VAL A 86 -11.14 5.97 8.26
CA VAL A 86 -9.81 5.42 8.56
C VAL A 86 -9.74 4.92 10.01
N ARG A 87 -10.27 5.67 10.98
CA ARG A 87 -10.33 5.24 12.39
C ARG A 87 -11.13 3.96 12.54
N HIS A 88 -12.32 3.91 11.95
CA HIS A 88 -13.17 2.73 12.00
C HIS A 88 -12.46 1.50 11.46
N SER A 89 -11.87 1.59 10.27
CA SER A 89 -11.14 0.49 9.66
C SER A 89 -9.90 0.07 10.46
N GLY A 90 -9.23 1.01 11.16
CA GLY A 90 -8.12 0.73 12.08
C GLY A 90 -8.56 -0.10 13.29
N ILE A 91 -9.70 0.22 13.89
CA ILE A 91 -10.30 -0.54 14.99
C ILE A 91 -10.64 -1.96 14.56
N GLU A 92 -11.23 -2.13 13.38
CA GLU A 92 -11.56 -3.45 12.84
C GLU A 92 -10.31 -4.28 12.53
N LEU A 93 -9.27 -3.65 11.97
CA LEU A 93 -7.98 -4.29 11.73
C LEU A 93 -7.36 -4.81 13.02
N LEU A 94 -7.37 -4.00 14.07
CA LEU A 94 -6.85 -4.39 15.39
C LEU A 94 -7.68 -5.51 16.01
N ALA A 95 -9.00 -5.45 15.91
CA ALA A 95 -9.89 -6.49 16.43
C ALA A 95 -9.66 -7.84 15.76
N ALA A 96 -9.40 -7.84 14.45
CA ALA A 96 -9.13 -9.02 13.64
C ALA A 96 -7.67 -9.52 13.74
N ALA A 97 -6.76 -8.73 14.36
CA ALA A 97 -5.34 -9.04 14.37
C ALA A 97 -5.02 -10.32 15.15
N PRO A 98 -4.27 -11.28 14.58
CA PRO A 98 -3.74 -12.43 15.28
C PRO A 98 -2.82 -12.03 16.44
N SER A 99 -2.71 -12.91 17.45
CA SER A 99 -1.97 -12.61 18.70
C SER A 99 -0.49 -12.30 18.48
N ASP A 100 0.13 -12.92 17.48
CA ASP A 100 1.56 -12.79 17.14
C ASP A 100 1.93 -11.46 16.49
N ILE A 101 0.94 -10.73 15.92
CA ILE A 101 1.16 -9.43 15.28
C ILE A 101 0.34 -8.30 15.91
N ARG A 102 -0.55 -8.61 16.85
CA ARG A 102 -1.49 -7.65 17.44
C ARG A 102 -0.81 -6.42 18.06
N SER A 103 0.31 -6.61 18.75
CA SER A 103 1.04 -5.49 19.36
C SER A 103 1.61 -4.53 18.31
N ASP A 104 2.08 -5.06 17.18
CA ASP A 104 2.57 -4.23 16.07
C ASP A 104 1.42 -3.50 15.37
N VAL A 105 0.27 -4.17 15.18
CA VAL A 105 -0.95 -3.54 14.64
C VAL A 105 -1.42 -2.41 15.56
N GLN A 106 -1.42 -2.61 16.89
CA GLN A 106 -1.76 -1.56 17.85
C GLN A 106 -0.87 -0.33 17.69
N ILE A 107 0.45 -0.53 17.63
CA ILE A 107 1.41 0.58 17.46
C ILE A 107 1.14 1.35 16.15
N VAL A 108 0.82 0.64 15.07
CA VAL A 108 0.52 1.26 13.77
C VAL A 108 -0.79 2.05 13.83
N VAL A 109 -1.84 1.50 14.44
CA VAL A 109 -3.14 2.17 14.59
C VAL A 109 -3.01 3.41 15.47
N ASP A 110 -2.33 3.31 16.62
CA ASP A 110 -2.11 4.46 17.52
C ASP A 110 -1.31 5.59 16.83
N ALA A 111 -0.29 5.23 16.05
CA ALA A 111 0.49 6.20 15.29
C ALA A 111 -0.34 6.87 14.18
N LEU A 112 -1.22 6.12 13.53
CA LEU A 112 -2.14 6.64 12.52
C LEU A 112 -3.16 7.60 13.15
N ASP A 113 -3.75 7.23 14.29
CA ASP A 113 -4.68 8.08 15.03
C ASP A 113 -4.04 9.41 15.43
N ALA A 114 -2.81 9.39 15.90
CA ALA A 114 -2.07 10.62 16.22
C ALA A 114 -1.87 11.52 14.99
N GLN A 115 -1.63 10.93 13.81
CA GLN A 115 -1.51 11.67 12.55
C GLN A 115 -2.86 12.25 12.11
N LEU A 116 -3.95 11.50 12.24
CA LEU A 116 -5.30 11.96 11.93
C LEU A 116 -5.70 13.12 12.87
N ASP A 117 -5.38 13.05 14.15
CA ASP A 117 -5.59 14.15 15.09
C ASP A 117 -4.80 15.40 14.70
N ALA A 118 -3.56 15.25 14.25
CA ALA A 118 -2.77 16.37 13.74
C ALA A 118 -3.40 16.97 12.48
N LEU A 119 -3.92 16.13 11.58
CA LEU A 119 -4.60 16.55 10.36
C LEU A 119 -5.89 17.35 10.66
N VAL A 120 -6.69 16.89 11.62
CA VAL A 120 -7.89 17.60 12.09
C VAL A 120 -7.50 18.97 12.68
N ARG A 121 -6.48 19.02 13.57
CA ARG A 121 -5.99 20.30 14.14
C ARG A 121 -5.46 21.26 13.08
N ALA A 122 -4.89 20.74 12.00
CA ALA A 122 -4.41 21.53 10.85
C ALA A 122 -5.52 21.86 9.84
N ASN A 123 -6.81 21.59 10.15
CA ASN A 123 -7.94 21.77 9.24
C ASN A 123 -7.72 21.15 7.84
N GLY A 124 -7.10 19.98 7.79
CA GLY A 124 -6.83 19.24 6.56
C GLY A 124 -5.55 19.67 5.81
N ASP A 125 -4.73 20.59 6.33
CA ASP A 125 -3.44 20.97 5.72
C ASP A 125 -2.39 19.89 5.98
N ILE A 126 -2.20 19.00 5.01
CA ILE A 126 -1.22 17.90 5.07
C ILE A 126 0.20 18.45 5.15
N SER A 127 0.49 19.55 4.44
CA SER A 127 1.82 20.15 4.45
C SER A 127 2.19 20.73 5.82
N ALA A 128 1.20 21.22 6.59
CA ALA A 128 1.42 21.64 7.96
C ALA A 128 1.75 20.44 8.87
N VAL A 129 1.02 19.33 8.72
CA VAL A 129 1.29 18.08 9.47
C VAL A 129 2.67 17.53 9.17
N GLU A 130 3.09 17.51 7.91
CA GLU A 130 4.42 17.04 7.50
C GLU A 130 5.55 17.89 8.12
N ARG A 131 5.40 19.22 8.14
CA ARG A 131 6.39 20.11 8.78
C ARG A 131 6.49 19.87 10.29
N ASP A 132 5.36 19.67 10.96
CA ASP A 132 5.28 19.41 12.40
C ASP A 132 5.91 18.03 12.75
N THR A 133 5.60 17.01 11.94
CA THR A 133 6.14 15.66 12.08
C THR A 133 7.66 15.64 11.85
N ALA A 134 8.16 16.36 10.85
CA ALA A 134 9.60 16.47 10.59
C ALA A 134 10.36 17.14 11.75
N ALA A 135 9.74 18.14 12.39
CA ALA A 135 10.31 18.81 13.57
C ALA A 135 10.25 17.95 14.85
N SER A 136 9.29 17.01 14.92
CA SER A 136 9.00 16.14 16.07
C SER A 136 9.49 14.71 15.91
N ALA A 137 10.44 14.43 14.99
CA ALA A 137 10.96 13.08 14.75
C ALA A 137 11.51 12.44 16.04
N THR A 138 10.66 11.65 16.70
CA THR A 138 10.92 11.05 18.01
C THR A 138 11.18 9.54 17.90
N ALA A 139 11.68 8.94 18.98
CA ALA A 139 11.83 7.48 19.11
C ALA A 139 10.51 6.72 18.87
N ALA A 140 9.36 7.33 19.17
CA ALA A 140 8.04 6.77 18.89
C ALA A 140 7.79 6.59 17.37
N ALA A 141 8.26 7.53 16.53
CA ALA A 141 8.14 7.40 15.08
C ALA A 141 8.96 6.22 14.54
N SER A 142 10.16 5.97 15.08
CA SER A 142 10.98 4.81 14.67
C SER A 142 10.34 3.48 15.06
N GLY A 143 9.67 3.40 16.22
CA GLY A 143 8.89 2.24 16.65
C GLY A 143 7.71 1.95 15.71
N ALA A 144 6.97 2.97 15.31
CA ALA A 144 5.85 2.86 14.37
C ALA A 144 6.30 2.39 12.98
N VAL A 145 7.44 2.90 12.47
CA VAL A 145 8.01 2.45 11.20
C VAL A 145 8.38 0.96 11.26
N ALA A 146 9.06 0.53 12.32
CA ALA A 146 9.44 -0.88 12.49
C ALA A 146 8.20 -1.79 12.61
N ALA A 147 7.18 -1.37 13.37
CA ALA A 147 5.92 -2.10 13.49
C ALA A 147 5.20 -2.19 12.13
N SER A 148 5.10 -1.10 11.39
CA SER A 148 4.50 -1.05 10.05
C SER A 148 5.19 -2.02 9.08
N GLN A 149 6.53 -2.10 9.10
CA GLN A 149 7.27 -3.05 8.28
C GLN A 149 6.94 -4.51 8.64
N ARG A 150 6.83 -4.84 9.96
CA ARG A 150 6.45 -6.19 10.40
C ARG A 150 5.02 -6.54 10.00
N VAL A 151 4.07 -5.61 10.17
CA VAL A 151 2.67 -5.78 9.74
C VAL A 151 2.59 -6.00 8.23
N SER A 152 3.27 -5.19 7.44
CA SER A 152 3.32 -5.32 5.98
C SER A 152 3.92 -6.66 5.55
N ALA A 153 5.01 -7.09 6.17
CA ALA A 153 5.62 -8.39 5.91
C ALA A 153 4.69 -9.56 6.29
N TYR A 154 3.93 -9.41 7.38
CA TYR A 154 2.94 -10.40 7.79
C TYR A 154 1.81 -10.50 6.76
N ILE A 155 1.21 -9.40 6.35
CA ILE A 155 0.16 -9.33 5.33
C ILE A 155 0.65 -9.96 4.02
N THR A 156 1.84 -9.63 3.57
CA THR A 156 2.42 -10.18 2.33
C THR A 156 2.58 -11.70 2.39
N ARG A 157 2.93 -12.25 3.55
CA ARG A 157 3.09 -13.71 3.70
C ARG A 157 1.78 -14.46 3.86
N THR A 158 0.78 -13.86 4.50
CA THR A 158 -0.43 -14.57 4.94
C THR A 158 -1.67 -14.25 4.09
N CYS A 159 -1.70 -13.06 3.49
CA CYS A 159 -2.83 -12.59 2.69
C CYS A 159 -2.52 -12.69 1.19
N ASN A 160 -2.37 -13.94 0.69
CA ASN A 160 -2.15 -14.19 -0.73
C ASN A 160 -3.31 -13.63 -1.57
N GLY A 161 -3.13 -12.45 -2.16
CA GLY A 161 -4.16 -11.79 -2.97
C GLY A 161 -4.03 -10.27 -3.06
N PHE A 162 -3.20 -9.64 -2.23
CA PHE A 162 -2.99 -8.18 -2.28
C PHE A 162 -2.04 -7.70 -3.38
N GLY A 163 -1.57 -8.57 -4.27
CA GLY A 163 -0.54 -8.25 -5.25
C GLY A 163 -0.87 -8.55 -6.71
N GLY A 164 -2.14 -8.76 -7.07
CA GLY A 164 -2.52 -9.16 -8.42
C GLY A 164 -3.54 -8.24 -9.06
N SER A 165 -3.12 -7.11 -9.57
CA SER A 165 -3.81 -6.37 -10.66
C SER A 165 -2.84 -5.42 -11.35
#